data_5db5a9906c6c0f423459da2b55af0f98
#
_entry.id   5db5a9906c6c0f423459da2b55af0f98
#
_cell.length_a   1.000
_cell.length_b   1.000
_cell.length_c   1.000
_cell.angle_alpha   90.00
_cell.angle_beta   90.00
_cell.angle_gamma   90.00
#
_symmetry.space_group_name_H-M   'P 1'
#
loop_
_entity.id
_entity.type
_entity.pdbx_description
1 polymer ?
#
loop_
_entity_poly.entity_id
_entity_poly.type
_entity_poly.pdbx_seq_one_letter_code
_entity_poly.pdbx_strand_id
1 'polypeptide(L)'
;MRSSAASDVYKRQPLSAGTQRDSFNALVEETLGDDCAYDTVLEIHEKLNDLIESQKDEPEPVVLTKSEVKRLFEECGVEDEKLQNFDEQYELAAGEKSALVASNITNTRKFEIKTPDVVIHVAPDRAELVETRIIDGRKCLVIPMESEIELNGIRVSTLNSVEDTSAEPLPVNDITDIDNSNTEEEIPF
;
A
#
# COMPACT_ATOMS: atom_id res chain seq x y z
N MET A 1 10.45 45.78 35.79
CA MET A 1 10.11 44.38 35.47
C MET A 1 9.13 44.39 34.29
N ARG A 2 9.60 44.18 33.10
CA ARG A 2 8.72 44.00 31.92
C ARG A 2 8.65 42.52 31.65
N SER A 3 7.50 41.97 31.98
CA SER A 3 7.09 40.59 31.85
C SER A 3 7.17 40.12 30.41
N SER A 4 7.80 38.97 30.20
CA SER A 4 7.94 38.25 28.96
C SER A 4 6.63 37.62 28.47
N ALA A 5 5.60 38.45 28.23
CA ALA A 5 4.35 38.02 27.63
C ALA A 5 4.45 37.81 26.09
N ALA A 6 5.55 38.24 25.48
CA ALA A 6 5.77 38.13 24.04
C ALA A 6 6.27 36.75 23.61
N SER A 7 6.78 35.92 24.54
CA SER A 7 7.33 34.62 24.25
C SER A 7 6.25 33.48 24.15
N ASP A 8 5.10 33.71 24.79
CA ASP A 8 4.00 32.70 24.79
C ASP A 8 3.09 32.84 23.56
N VAL A 9 3.07 33.95 22.89
CA VAL A 9 2.27 34.15 21.67
C VAL A 9 2.89 33.42 20.47
N TYR A 10 4.21 33.27 20.43
CA TYR A 10 4.93 32.56 19.37
C TYR A 10 4.73 31.02 19.39
N LYS A 11 4.32 30.48 20.54
CA LYS A 11 4.06 29.02 20.71
C LYS A 11 2.65 28.59 20.28
N ARG A 12 1.83 29.49 19.79
CA ARG A 12 0.42 29.24 19.45
C ARG A 12 0.10 29.40 17.96
N GLN A 13 1.10 29.52 17.09
CA GLN A 13 0.81 29.52 15.66
C GLN A 13 0.53 28.09 15.22
N PRO A 14 -0.60 27.84 14.53
CA PRO A 14 -0.88 26.53 13.98
C PRO A 14 0.23 26.15 13.00
N LEU A 15 0.64 24.89 13.03
CA LEU A 15 1.64 24.36 12.11
C LEU A 15 1.20 24.60 10.66
N SER A 16 2.13 24.97 9.80
CA SER A 16 1.86 25.06 8.36
C SER A 16 1.46 23.68 7.80
N ALA A 17 0.73 23.64 6.68
CA ALA A 17 0.32 22.38 6.04
C ALA A 17 1.53 21.48 5.74
N GLY A 18 2.65 22.05 5.26
CA GLY A 18 3.88 21.30 5.03
C GLY A 18 4.45 20.73 6.32
N THR A 19 4.53 21.56 7.38
CA THR A 19 5.03 21.09 8.68
C THR A 19 4.15 20.00 9.28
N GLN A 20 2.83 20.09 9.14
CA GLN A 20 1.92 19.04 9.62
C GLN A 20 2.17 17.71 8.89
N ARG A 21 2.39 17.75 7.58
CA ARG A 21 2.74 16.57 6.79
C ARG A 21 4.06 15.96 7.23
N ASP A 22 5.09 16.77 7.35
CA ASP A 22 6.41 16.32 7.77
C ASP A 22 6.37 15.72 9.18
N SER A 23 5.63 16.35 10.10
CA SER A 23 5.42 15.85 11.46
C SER A 23 4.67 14.51 11.47
N PHE A 24 3.63 14.39 10.65
CA PHE A 24 2.87 13.15 10.55
C PHE A 24 3.70 12.01 9.94
N ASN A 25 4.45 12.28 8.88
CA ASN A 25 5.34 11.29 8.26
C ASN A 25 6.41 10.81 9.27
N ALA A 26 7.06 11.74 9.97
CA ALA A 26 8.03 11.39 11.00
C ALA A 26 7.39 10.56 12.13
N LEU A 27 6.17 10.87 12.54
CA LEU A 27 5.42 10.11 13.54
C LEU A 27 5.12 8.68 13.06
N VAL A 28 4.69 8.51 11.81
CA VAL A 28 4.46 7.19 11.21
C VAL A 28 5.76 6.38 11.17
N GLU A 29 6.83 6.97 10.65
CA GLU A 29 8.14 6.31 10.55
C GLU A 29 8.69 5.92 11.92
N GLU A 30 8.59 6.79 12.92
CA GLU A 30 9.09 6.53 14.28
C GLU A 30 8.23 5.47 15.00
N THR A 31 6.91 5.52 14.84
CA THR A 31 5.99 4.57 15.51
C THR A 31 6.09 3.17 14.89
N LEU A 32 6.14 3.07 13.56
CA LEU A 32 6.19 1.77 12.87
C LEU A 32 7.61 1.19 12.86
N GLY A 33 8.64 2.04 12.82
CA GLY A 33 10.03 1.61 12.79
C GLY A 33 10.35 0.67 11.63
N ASP A 34 11.07 -0.42 11.91
CA ASP A 34 11.47 -1.42 10.90
C ASP A 34 10.29 -2.17 10.28
N ASP A 35 9.13 -2.18 10.92
CA ASP A 35 7.89 -2.79 10.44
C ASP A 35 6.99 -1.81 9.67
N CYS A 36 7.53 -0.68 9.20
CA CYS A 36 6.82 0.25 8.33
C CYS A 36 6.50 -0.44 7.00
N ALA A 37 5.44 -1.25 7.01
CA ALA A 37 5.01 -2.01 5.86
C ALA A 37 4.16 -1.16 4.92
N TYR A 38 4.25 -1.45 3.60
CA TYR A 38 3.45 -0.79 2.59
C TYR A 38 1.96 -0.84 2.91
N ASP A 39 1.45 -2.03 3.26
CA ASP A 39 0.03 -2.27 3.50
C ASP A 39 -0.50 -1.46 4.70
N THR A 40 0.29 -1.34 5.78
CA THR A 40 -0.07 -0.52 6.95
C THR A 40 -0.13 0.97 6.61
N VAL A 41 0.85 1.46 5.86
CA VAL A 41 0.88 2.87 5.43
C VAL A 41 -0.27 3.18 4.47
N LEU A 42 -0.58 2.24 3.57
CA LEU A 42 -1.72 2.35 2.67
C LEU A 42 -3.03 2.46 3.45
N GLU A 43 -3.27 1.56 4.41
CA GLU A 43 -4.48 1.54 5.24
C GLU A 43 -4.64 2.84 6.07
N ILE A 44 -3.53 3.38 6.60
CA ILE A 44 -3.55 4.68 7.28
C ILE A 44 -4.05 5.79 6.34
N HIS A 45 -3.53 5.84 5.10
CA HIS A 45 -3.95 6.85 4.14
C HIS A 45 -5.38 6.65 3.62
N GLU A 46 -5.82 5.42 3.44
CA GLU A 46 -7.21 5.09 3.07
C GLU A 46 -8.18 5.56 4.13
N LYS A 47 -7.94 5.23 5.41
CA LYS A 47 -8.79 5.69 6.52
C LYS A 47 -8.82 7.21 6.66
N LEU A 48 -7.69 7.89 6.42
CA LEU A 48 -7.66 9.36 6.40
C LEU A 48 -8.51 9.93 5.26
N ASN A 49 -8.44 9.33 4.08
CA ASN A 49 -9.24 9.74 2.93
C ASN A 49 -10.74 9.49 3.17
N ASP A 50 -11.11 8.35 3.76
CA ASP A 50 -12.49 8.04 4.15
C ASP A 50 -13.04 9.04 5.17
N LEU A 51 -12.24 9.43 6.15
CA LEU A 51 -12.61 10.47 7.13
C LEU A 51 -12.87 11.81 6.44
N ILE A 52 -12.02 12.21 5.50
CA ILE A 52 -12.19 13.45 4.73
C ILE A 52 -13.44 13.37 3.85
N GLU A 53 -13.66 12.25 3.17
CA GLU A 53 -14.82 12.06 2.29
C GLU A 53 -16.13 12.03 3.08
N SER A 54 -16.14 11.41 4.26
CA SER A 54 -17.33 11.35 5.13
C SER A 54 -17.76 12.71 5.66
N GLN A 55 -16.84 13.66 5.74
CA GLN A 55 -17.08 15.02 6.25
C GLN A 55 -16.96 16.10 5.18
N LYS A 56 -16.95 15.73 3.90
CA LYS A 56 -16.76 16.69 2.79
C LYS A 56 -17.85 17.77 2.69
N ASP A 57 -19.05 17.47 3.19
CA ASP A 57 -20.18 18.40 3.20
C ASP A 57 -20.18 19.33 4.42
N GLU A 58 -19.29 19.09 5.39
CA GLU A 58 -19.11 19.94 6.54
C GLU A 58 -18.22 21.15 6.20
N PRO A 59 -18.55 22.35 6.70
CA PRO A 59 -17.76 23.55 6.43
C PRO A 59 -16.39 23.56 7.14
N GLU A 60 -16.23 22.76 8.17
CA GLU A 60 -15.01 22.68 8.96
C GLU A 60 -14.12 21.52 8.49
N PRO A 61 -12.78 21.73 8.41
CA PRO A 61 -11.88 20.67 8.05
C PRO A 61 -11.82 19.58 9.11
N VAL A 62 -11.60 18.34 8.71
CA VAL A 62 -11.33 17.22 9.62
C VAL A 62 -10.03 17.48 10.38
N VAL A 63 -10.11 17.61 11.69
CA VAL A 63 -8.96 17.88 12.56
C VAL A 63 -8.79 16.68 13.48
N LEU A 64 -7.58 16.14 13.52
CA LEU A 64 -7.21 14.97 14.32
C LEU A 64 -6.38 15.41 15.54
N THR A 65 -6.89 15.13 16.71
CA THR A 65 -6.15 15.25 17.97
C THR A 65 -5.16 14.10 18.13
N LYS A 66 -4.24 14.22 19.09
CA LYS A 66 -3.30 13.14 19.46
C LYS A 66 -4.02 11.80 19.68
N SER A 67 -5.13 11.81 20.40
CA SER A 67 -5.90 10.60 20.70
C SER A 67 -6.55 9.98 19.46
N GLU A 68 -6.98 10.80 18.51
CA GLU A 68 -7.58 10.33 17.26
C GLU A 68 -6.52 9.76 16.31
N VAL A 69 -5.33 10.37 16.25
CA VAL A 69 -4.22 9.81 15.49
C VAL A 69 -3.76 8.48 16.10
N LYS A 70 -3.67 8.37 17.42
CA LYS A 70 -3.34 7.11 18.09
C LYS A 70 -4.35 6.01 17.76
N ARG A 71 -5.64 6.35 17.87
CA ARG A 71 -6.73 5.44 17.52
C ARG A 71 -6.69 5.02 16.05
N LEU A 72 -6.38 5.92 15.14
CA LEU A 72 -6.18 5.60 13.74
C LEU A 72 -5.11 4.52 13.55
N PHE A 73 -3.99 4.61 14.26
CA PHE A 73 -2.92 3.61 14.21
C PHE A 73 -3.35 2.27 14.81
N GLU A 74 -4.06 2.29 15.93
CA GLU A 74 -4.66 1.09 16.53
C GLU A 74 -5.61 0.38 15.55
N GLU A 75 -6.46 1.14 14.86
CA GLU A 75 -7.39 0.63 13.85
C GLU A 75 -6.71 0.10 12.57
N CYS A 76 -5.47 0.53 12.29
CA CYS A 76 -4.63 0.01 11.21
C CYS A 76 -3.73 -1.16 11.66
N GLY A 77 -4.01 -1.76 12.81
CA GLY A 77 -3.32 -2.94 13.29
C GLY A 77 -1.91 -2.69 13.83
N VAL A 78 -1.58 -1.44 14.19
CA VAL A 78 -0.31 -1.15 14.87
C VAL A 78 -0.35 -1.73 16.28
N GLU A 79 0.64 -2.52 16.64
CA GLU A 79 0.73 -3.20 17.91
C GLU A 79 0.83 -2.24 19.10
N ASP A 80 0.16 -2.57 20.22
CA ASP A 80 0.14 -1.76 21.43
C ASP A 80 1.56 -1.46 21.98
N GLU A 81 2.50 -2.36 21.76
CA GLU A 81 3.90 -2.17 22.16
C GLU A 81 4.55 -0.97 21.50
N LYS A 82 4.24 -0.74 20.21
CA LYS A 82 4.73 0.41 19.44
C LYS A 82 4.05 1.70 19.86
N LEU A 83 2.82 1.61 20.33
CA LEU A 83 2.02 2.75 20.77
C LEU A 83 2.30 3.17 22.22
N GLN A 84 3.17 2.47 22.96
CA GLN A 84 3.52 2.83 24.34
C GLN A 84 4.16 4.21 24.45
N ASN A 85 5.01 4.56 23.49
CA ASN A 85 5.73 5.84 23.46
C ASN A 85 5.08 6.86 22.50
N PHE A 86 3.91 6.52 21.95
CA PHE A 86 3.24 7.35 20.95
C PHE A 86 2.99 8.79 21.43
N ASP A 87 2.57 8.96 22.68
CA ASP A 87 2.27 10.28 23.23
C ASP A 87 3.51 11.19 23.23
N GLU A 88 4.66 10.65 23.59
CA GLU A 88 5.94 11.36 23.58
C GLU A 88 6.40 11.65 22.13
N GLN A 89 6.30 10.67 21.24
CA GLN A 89 6.63 10.82 19.83
C GLN A 89 5.76 11.88 19.16
N TYR A 90 4.46 11.90 19.45
CA TYR A 90 3.54 12.92 18.94
C TYR A 90 3.93 14.33 19.42
N GLU A 91 4.25 14.47 20.71
CA GLU A 91 4.65 15.74 21.28
C GLU A 91 5.97 16.27 20.70
N LEU A 92 6.90 15.38 20.41
CA LEU A 92 8.15 15.72 19.73
C LEU A 92 7.93 16.13 18.26
N ALA A 93 7.08 15.41 17.55
CA ALA A 93 6.85 15.64 16.12
C ALA A 93 5.95 16.86 15.85
N ALA A 94 4.82 16.96 16.56
CA ALA A 94 3.78 17.95 16.30
C ALA A 94 3.61 19.00 17.41
N GLY A 95 4.04 18.69 18.63
CA GLY A 95 3.86 19.52 19.83
C GLY A 95 2.65 19.10 20.67
N GLU A 96 2.75 19.35 21.99
CA GLU A 96 1.82 18.85 23.04
C GLU A 96 0.32 19.15 22.79
N LYS A 97 0.03 20.30 22.20
CA LYS A 97 -1.35 20.78 21.97
C LYS A 97 -1.70 20.94 20.51
N SER A 98 -0.90 20.39 19.64
CA SER A 98 -1.15 20.49 18.21
C SER A 98 -2.19 19.47 17.76
N ALA A 99 -3.04 19.90 16.85
CA ALA A 99 -3.93 19.01 16.12
C ALA A 99 -3.55 19.03 14.63
N LEU A 100 -3.71 17.94 13.95
CA LEU A 100 -3.36 17.78 12.55
C LEU A 100 -4.62 17.84 11.69
N VAL A 101 -4.58 18.62 10.63
CA VAL A 101 -5.67 18.67 9.65
C VAL A 101 -5.49 17.54 8.67
N ALA A 102 -6.46 16.64 8.55
CA ALA A 102 -6.37 15.44 7.73
C ALA A 102 -5.97 15.75 6.28
N SER A 103 -6.56 16.78 5.65
CA SER A 103 -6.22 17.20 4.29
C SER A 103 -4.79 17.76 4.11
N ASN A 104 -4.10 18.07 5.20
CA ASN A 104 -2.70 18.49 5.16
C ASN A 104 -1.73 17.30 5.25
N ILE A 105 -2.15 16.19 5.88
CA ILE A 105 -1.30 15.02 6.13
C ILE A 105 -1.49 13.89 5.13
N THR A 106 -2.60 13.89 4.38
CA THR A 106 -2.81 12.97 3.25
C THR A 106 -3.12 13.72 1.96
N ASN A 107 -3.01 13.06 0.83
CA ASN A 107 -3.35 13.62 -0.46
C ASN A 107 -4.53 12.86 -1.06
N THR A 108 -5.71 13.51 -1.06
CA THR A 108 -6.95 12.93 -1.60
C THR A 108 -7.00 12.86 -3.13
N ARG A 109 -5.99 13.38 -3.84
CA ARG A 109 -5.96 13.43 -5.31
C ARG A 109 -5.03 12.41 -5.94
N LYS A 110 -3.98 12.00 -5.23
CA LYS A 110 -3.00 11.04 -5.72
C LYS A 110 -2.33 10.31 -4.56
N PHE A 111 -2.10 9.02 -4.76
CA PHE A 111 -1.21 8.22 -3.95
C PHE A 111 0.13 8.11 -4.69
N GLU A 112 1.22 8.47 -4.03
CA GLU A 112 2.56 8.52 -4.64
C GLU A 112 3.46 7.47 -4.02
N ILE A 113 3.99 6.58 -4.85
CA ILE A 113 5.00 5.60 -4.47
C ILE A 113 6.32 6.04 -5.13
N LYS A 114 7.35 6.21 -4.33
CA LYS A 114 8.64 6.71 -4.81
C LYS A 114 9.78 5.78 -4.43
N THR A 115 10.57 5.41 -5.41
CA THR A 115 11.88 4.77 -5.26
C THR A 115 12.96 5.72 -5.82
N PRO A 116 14.27 5.45 -5.65
CA PRO A 116 15.31 6.29 -6.22
C PRO A 116 15.17 6.54 -7.72
N ASP A 117 14.69 5.55 -8.46
CA ASP A 117 14.67 5.57 -9.93
C ASP A 117 13.26 5.61 -10.53
N VAL A 118 12.21 5.39 -9.72
CA VAL A 118 10.83 5.26 -10.22
C VAL A 118 9.88 6.04 -9.33
N VAL A 119 8.97 6.77 -9.95
CA VAL A 119 7.83 7.41 -9.27
C VAL A 119 6.55 6.90 -9.91
N ILE A 120 5.66 6.36 -9.09
CA ILE A 120 4.34 5.87 -9.50
C ILE A 120 3.29 6.77 -8.85
N HIS A 121 2.33 7.23 -9.64
CA HIS A 121 1.16 7.94 -9.14
C HIS A 121 -0.06 7.06 -9.39
N VAL A 122 -0.78 6.77 -8.33
CA VAL A 122 -2.02 5.99 -8.36
C VAL A 122 -3.16 6.87 -7.91
N ALA A 123 -4.34 6.69 -8.49
CA ALA A 123 -5.56 7.31 -7.98
C ALA A 123 -5.81 6.74 -6.56
N PRO A 124 -6.15 7.57 -5.56
CA PRO A 124 -6.28 7.10 -4.17
C PRO A 124 -7.35 6.01 -3.98
N ASP A 125 -8.42 6.08 -4.76
CA ASP A 125 -9.50 5.09 -4.82
C ASP A 125 -9.11 3.78 -5.52
N ARG A 126 -7.89 3.69 -6.05
CA ARG A 126 -7.34 2.52 -6.76
C ARG A 126 -5.96 2.13 -6.22
N ALA A 127 -5.59 2.59 -5.03
CA ALA A 127 -4.29 2.30 -4.44
C ALA A 127 -4.14 0.80 -4.10
N GLU A 128 -5.26 0.10 -3.87
CA GLU A 128 -5.34 -1.35 -3.67
C GLU A 128 -4.88 -2.18 -4.88
N LEU A 129 -4.81 -1.58 -6.08
CA LEU A 129 -4.27 -2.28 -7.26
C LEU A 129 -2.76 -2.53 -7.18
N VAL A 130 -2.07 -1.82 -6.30
CA VAL A 130 -0.63 -2.00 -6.11
C VAL A 130 -0.41 -2.93 -4.94
N GLU A 131 0.07 -4.13 -5.22
CA GLU A 131 0.32 -5.15 -4.21
C GLU A 131 1.81 -5.35 -3.95
N THR A 132 2.17 -5.77 -2.74
CA THR A 132 3.51 -6.24 -2.43
C THR A 132 3.60 -7.75 -2.59
N ARG A 133 4.56 -8.24 -3.38
CA ARG A 133 4.83 -9.67 -3.56
C ARG A 133 6.31 -9.98 -3.49
N ILE A 134 6.63 -11.20 -3.07
CA ILE A 134 8.00 -11.72 -3.16
C ILE A 134 8.11 -12.52 -4.47
N ILE A 135 8.92 -12.01 -5.38
CA ILE A 135 9.20 -12.64 -6.68
C ILE A 135 10.70 -12.93 -6.74
N ASP A 136 11.07 -14.18 -6.90
CA ASP A 136 12.47 -14.65 -6.93
C ASP A 136 13.29 -14.16 -5.72
N GLY A 137 12.67 -14.16 -4.52
CA GLY A 137 13.30 -13.75 -3.28
C GLY A 137 13.45 -12.23 -3.12
N ARG A 138 12.86 -11.42 -3.99
CA ARG A 138 12.87 -9.95 -3.93
C ARG A 138 11.48 -9.42 -3.63
N LYS A 139 11.40 -8.44 -2.73
CA LYS A 139 10.15 -7.71 -2.48
C LYS A 139 9.88 -6.78 -3.67
N CYS A 140 8.74 -6.98 -4.32
CA CYS A 140 8.32 -6.25 -5.51
C CYS A 140 6.98 -5.57 -5.27
N LEU A 141 6.78 -4.42 -5.92
CA LEU A 141 5.46 -3.84 -6.12
C LEU A 141 4.91 -4.36 -7.44
N VAL A 142 3.72 -4.90 -7.41
CA VAL A 142 3.05 -5.52 -8.57
C VAL A 142 1.79 -4.74 -8.88
N ILE A 143 1.65 -4.36 -10.14
CA ILE A 143 0.47 -3.68 -10.67
C ILE A 143 -0.16 -4.60 -11.71
N PRO A 144 -1.40 -5.07 -11.55
CA PRO A 144 -2.07 -5.88 -12.55
C PRO A 144 -2.35 -5.05 -13.82
N MET A 145 -2.11 -5.65 -14.96
CA MET A 145 -2.34 -5.03 -16.27
C MET A 145 -3.64 -5.57 -16.87
N GLU A 146 -4.77 -5.09 -16.37
CA GLU A 146 -6.11 -5.56 -16.77
C GLU A 146 -6.69 -4.78 -17.96
N SER A 147 -6.08 -3.65 -18.31
CA SER A 147 -6.58 -2.72 -19.33
C SER A 147 -5.50 -2.37 -20.35
N GLU A 148 -5.87 -1.57 -21.34
CA GLU A 148 -4.91 -1.01 -22.29
C GLU A 148 -3.81 -0.22 -21.57
N ILE A 149 -2.57 -0.53 -21.89
CA ILE A 149 -1.39 0.19 -21.38
C ILE A 149 -0.87 1.09 -22.48
N GLU A 150 -0.47 2.28 -22.10
CA GLU A 150 0.17 3.25 -22.96
C GLU A 150 1.60 3.54 -22.48
N LEU A 151 2.59 3.36 -23.37
CA LEU A 151 3.98 3.70 -23.14
C LEU A 151 4.37 4.84 -24.09
N ASN A 152 4.65 6.03 -23.55
CA ASN A 152 5.00 7.22 -24.34
C ASN A 152 4.03 7.53 -25.47
N GLY A 153 2.71 7.37 -25.23
CA GLY A 153 1.68 7.60 -26.23
C GLY A 153 1.41 6.42 -27.16
N ILE A 154 2.07 5.28 -26.97
CA ILE A 154 1.91 4.07 -27.77
C ILE A 154 1.14 3.03 -26.95
N ARG A 155 0.00 2.56 -27.46
CA ARG A 155 -0.77 1.50 -26.86
C ARG A 155 -0.03 0.17 -26.96
N VAL A 156 0.06 -0.52 -25.84
CA VAL A 156 0.70 -1.84 -25.73
C VAL A 156 -0.37 -2.88 -25.48
N SER A 157 -0.36 -3.97 -26.25
CA SER A 157 -1.26 -5.10 -26.02
C SER A 157 -0.84 -5.85 -24.77
N THR A 158 -1.80 -6.02 -23.85
CA THR A 158 -1.65 -6.85 -22.64
C THR A 158 -2.09 -8.29 -22.86
N LEU A 159 -2.58 -8.61 -24.07
CA LEU A 159 -2.95 -9.96 -24.49
C LEU A 159 -1.71 -10.83 -24.72
N ASN A 160 -0.95 -11.10 -23.69
CA ASN A 160 -0.32 -12.39 -23.61
C ASN A 160 -1.41 -13.35 -23.16
N SER A 161 -2.00 -14.05 -24.15
CA SER A 161 -2.71 -15.28 -23.87
C SER A 161 -1.75 -16.15 -23.07
N VAL A 162 -1.91 -16.16 -21.75
CA VAL A 162 -1.57 -17.36 -20.99
C VAL A 162 -2.59 -18.33 -21.52
N GLU A 163 -2.20 -19.07 -22.59
CA GLU A 163 -2.86 -20.31 -22.91
C GLU A 163 -2.79 -21.10 -21.61
N ASP A 164 -3.94 -21.20 -20.98
CA ASP A 164 -4.18 -22.11 -19.89
C ASP A 164 -3.91 -23.49 -20.47
N THR A 165 -2.66 -23.93 -20.37
CA THR A 165 -2.27 -25.29 -20.68
C THR A 165 -2.76 -26.15 -19.52
N SER A 166 -4.07 -26.20 -19.36
CA SER A 166 -4.74 -27.36 -18.82
C SER A 166 -4.58 -28.46 -19.89
N ALA A 167 -3.41 -29.06 -19.90
CA ALA A 167 -3.19 -30.31 -20.62
C ALA A 167 -4.18 -31.30 -20.09
N GLU A 168 -5.28 -31.48 -20.83
CA GLU A 168 -6.09 -32.67 -20.72
C GLU A 168 -5.13 -33.88 -20.91
N PRO A 169 -5.12 -34.85 -19.99
CA PRO A 169 -4.35 -36.04 -20.20
C PRO A 169 -4.91 -36.74 -21.44
N LEU A 170 -4.07 -36.90 -22.46
CA LEU A 170 -4.38 -37.70 -23.64
C LEU A 170 -4.89 -39.07 -23.19
N PRO A 171 -5.99 -39.61 -23.79
CA PRO A 171 -6.46 -40.91 -23.44
C PRO A 171 -5.37 -41.90 -23.78
N VAL A 172 -4.89 -42.63 -22.77
CA VAL A 172 -4.05 -43.82 -22.92
C VAL A 172 -4.91 -44.87 -23.64
N ASN A 173 -4.64 -45.02 -24.94
CA ASN A 173 -5.16 -46.17 -25.65
C ASN A 173 -4.54 -47.42 -25.03
N ASP A 174 -5.38 -48.20 -24.35
CA ASP A 174 -5.14 -49.54 -23.92
C ASP A 174 -4.83 -50.39 -25.16
N ILE A 175 -3.57 -50.69 -25.39
CA ILE A 175 -3.16 -51.74 -26.34
C ILE A 175 -3.00 -53.02 -25.52
N THR A 176 -4.13 -53.62 -25.17
CA THR A 176 -4.20 -55.03 -24.88
C THR A 176 -4.82 -55.67 -26.09
N ASP A 177 -4.01 -56.36 -26.86
CA ASP A 177 -4.28 -57.62 -27.56
C ASP A 177 -3.20 -57.83 -28.63
N ILE A 178 -2.10 -58.44 -28.23
CA ILE A 178 -1.25 -59.19 -29.15
C ILE A 178 -1.54 -60.65 -28.88
N ASP A 179 -2.48 -61.16 -29.68
CA ASP A 179 -2.77 -62.54 -29.79
C ASP A 179 -1.55 -63.34 -30.34
N ASN A 180 -1.08 -64.26 -29.56
CA ASN A 180 0.05 -65.12 -29.84
C ASN A 180 -0.51 -66.37 -30.59
N SER A 181 -0.53 -66.28 -31.90
CA SER A 181 -0.71 -67.52 -32.73
C SER A 181 0.54 -67.83 -33.53
N ASN A 182 1.22 -68.74 -32.97
CA ASN A 182 2.22 -69.65 -33.49
C ASN A 182 1.92 -70.12 -34.93
N THR A 183 2.90 -69.99 -35.83
CA THR A 183 3.02 -70.91 -36.97
C THR A 183 4.53 -71.09 -37.32
N GLU A 184 4.97 -72.29 -36.98
CA GLU A 184 6.18 -72.88 -37.51
C GLU A 184 6.05 -73.00 -39.02
N GLU A 185 7.03 -72.61 -39.80
CA GLU A 185 7.29 -73.23 -41.10
C GLU A 185 8.78 -73.27 -41.34
N GLU A 186 9.12 -74.50 -41.66
CA GLU A 186 10.43 -75.09 -41.93
C GLU A 186 11.23 -74.40 -43.02
N ILE A 187 12.55 -74.50 -42.82
CA ILE A 187 13.57 -74.22 -43.84
C ILE A 187 13.82 -75.57 -44.60
N PRO A 188 14.00 -75.56 -45.93
CA PRO A 188 14.97 -76.45 -46.53
C PRO A 188 15.91 -75.75 -47.50
N PHE A 189 17.19 -76.11 -47.32
CA PHE A 189 18.38 -76.04 -48.19
C PHE A 189 18.94 -74.67 -48.49
#